data_77975d17c656866fa15fafd5a0ed4fd6
#
_entry.id   77975d17c656866fa15fafd5a0ed4fd6
#
_cell.length_a   1.000
_cell.length_b   1.000
_cell.length_c   1.000
_cell.angle_alpha   90.00
_cell.angle_beta   90.00
_cell.angle_gamma   90.00
#
_symmetry.space_group_name_H-M   'P 1'
#
loop_
_entity.id
_entity.type
_entity.pdbx_description
1 polymer ?
#
loop_
_entity_poly.entity_id
_entity_poly.type
_entity_poly.pdbx_seq_one_letter_code
_entity_poly.pdbx_strand_id
1 'polypeptide(L)' 'MEKTVSIGVEGMSCEHCVRAVTSALKAQKGVKTVEVSLEGKSARVVYDDEHVRLDDLKSAILEEGYQVTAES' A
#
# COMPACT_ATOMS: atom_id res chain seq x y z
N MET A 1 1.56 3.60 17.61
CA MET A 1 1.50 2.14 17.70
C MET A 1 1.58 1.51 16.33
N GLU A 2 2.17 0.36 16.25
CA GLU A 2 2.29 -0.36 14.98
C GLU A 2 0.96 -0.98 14.60
N LYS A 3 0.56 -0.80 13.36
CA LYS A 3 -0.68 -1.35 12.85
C LYS A 3 -0.42 -2.09 11.54
N THR A 4 -1.27 -3.05 11.24
CA THR A 4 -1.24 -3.79 9.99
C THR A 4 -2.55 -3.57 9.27
N VAL A 5 -2.46 -3.27 7.98
CA VAL A 5 -3.65 -3.08 7.15
C VAL A 5 -3.47 -3.82 5.83
N SER A 6 -4.57 -4.32 5.32
CA SER A 6 -4.60 -4.95 4.00
C SER A 6 -5.45 -4.06 3.11
N ILE A 7 -4.86 -3.58 2.03
CA ILE A 7 -5.53 -2.64 1.11
C ILE A 7 -5.72 -3.33 -0.23
N GLY A 8 -6.97 -3.38 -0.69
CA GLY A 8 -7.27 -3.89 -2.02
C GLY A 8 -6.85 -2.87 -3.07
N VAL A 9 -6.10 -3.30 -4.07
CA VAL A 9 -5.57 -2.44 -5.11
C VAL A 9 -5.98 -2.96 -6.48
N GLU A 10 -6.64 -2.11 -7.27
CA GLU A 10 -7.02 -2.43 -8.64
C GLU A 10 -6.10 -1.73 -9.63
N GLY A 11 -5.87 -2.37 -10.74
CA GLY A 11 -5.06 -1.80 -11.81
C GLY A 11 -3.68 -2.39 -11.92
N MET A 12 -3.26 -3.20 -10.97
CA MET A 12 -1.97 -3.90 -11.06
C MET A 12 -2.09 -5.03 -12.06
N SER A 13 -1.26 -5.02 -13.09
CA SER A 13 -1.32 -6.04 -14.14
C SER A 13 -0.03 -6.83 -14.30
N CYS A 14 1.04 -6.41 -13.64
CA CYS A 14 2.33 -7.08 -13.74
C CYS A 14 3.21 -6.73 -12.54
N GLU A 15 4.38 -7.35 -12.48
CA GLU A 15 5.31 -7.11 -11.38
C GLU A 15 5.83 -5.69 -11.32
N HIS A 16 5.88 -5.00 -12.43
CA HIS A 16 6.27 -3.59 -12.43
C HIS A 16 5.30 -2.77 -11.60
N CYS A 17 4.02 -3.08 -11.71
CA CYS A 17 2.99 -2.40 -10.92
C CYS A 17 3.17 -2.71 -9.43
N VAL A 18 3.45 -3.97 -9.12
CA VAL A 18 3.71 -4.39 -7.74
C VAL A 18 4.88 -3.61 -7.15
N ARG A 19 5.95 -3.46 -7.92
CA ARG A 19 7.13 -2.71 -7.48
C ARG A 19 6.83 -1.24 -7.27
N ALA A 20 6.04 -0.65 -8.18
CA ALA A 20 5.67 0.75 -8.07
C ALA A 20 4.86 1.01 -6.80
N VAL A 21 3.88 0.16 -6.52
CA VAL A 21 3.07 0.28 -5.31
C VAL A 21 3.93 0.06 -4.06
N THR A 22 4.78 -0.95 -4.09
CA THR A 22 5.69 -1.24 -2.97
C THR A 22 6.58 -0.05 -2.67
N SER A 23 7.20 0.52 -3.71
CA SER A 23 8.08 1.67 -3.55
C SER A 23 7.34 2.89 -3.03
N ALA A 24 6.14 3.15 -3.54
CA ALA A 24 5.34 4.28 -3.11
C ALA A 24 4.97 4.16 -1.63
N LEU A 25 4.60 2.97 -1.19
CA LEU A 25 4.25 2.73 0.21
C LEU A 25 5.48 2.81 1.12
N LYS A 26 6.59 2.22 0.69
CA LYS A 26 7.83 2.26 1.47
C LYS A 26 8.39 3.67 1.61
N ALA A 27 8.09 4.53 0.68
CA ALA A 27 8.55 5.92 0.73
C ALA A 27 7.84 6.72 1.83
N GLN A 28 6.73 6.24 2.33
CA GLN A 28 6.01 6.90 3.41
C GLN A 28 6.75 6.71 4.73
N LYS A 29 7.00 7.82 5.41
CA LYS A 29 7.68 7.78 6.69
C LYS A 29 6.79 7.09 7.72
N GLY A 30 7.35 6.12 8.42
CA GLY A 30 6.59 5.35 9.40
C GLY A 30 6.14 3.98 8.92
N VAL A 31 6.29 3.70 7.62
CA VAL A 31 6.00 2.37 7.07
C VAL A 31 7.17 1.46 7.39
N LYS A 32 6.88 0.30 7.96
CA LYS A 32 7.90 -0.67 8.35
C LYS A 32 8.04 -1.80 7.34
N THR A 33 6.92 -2.38 6.92
CA THR A 33 6.92 -3.51 6.01
C THR A 33 5.82 -3.37 5.00
N VAL A 34 6.08 -3.76 3.77
CA VAL A 34 5.09 -3.77 2.70
C VAL A 34 5.16 -5.10 1.98
N GLU A 35 4.02 -5.76 1.83
CA GLU A 35 3.90 -6.96 1.03
C GLU A 35 2.76 -6.75 0.04
N VAL A 36 3.07 -6.79 -1.24
CA VAL A 36 2.06 -6.60 -2.29
C VAL A 36 1.86 -7.92 -3.02
N SER A 37 0.60 -8.31 -3.16
CA SER A 37 0.23 -9.52 -3.88
C SER A 37 -0.48 -9.15 -5.18
N LEU A 38 0.10 -9.53 -6.30
CA LEU A 38 -0.52 -9.33 -7.61
C LEU A 38 -1.74 -10.23 -7.75
N GLU A 39 -1.58 -11.48 -7.35
CA GLU A 39 -2.65 -12.47 -7.42
C GLU A 39 -3.82 -12.11 -6.52
N GLY A 40 -3.53 -11.66 -5.30
CA GLY A 40 -4.56 -11.26 -4.34
C GLY A 40 -5.06 -9.85 -4.55
N LYS A 41 -4.44 -9.10 -5.44
CA LYS A 41 -4.79 -7.70 -5.71
C LYS A 41 -4.84 -6.88 -4.43
N SER A 42 -3.85 -7.07 -3.58
CA SER A 42 -3.83 -6.40 -2.29
C SER A 42 -2.41 -6.03 -1.86
N ALA A 43 -2.33 -5.10 -0.94
CA ALA A 43 -1.08 -4.68 -0.34
C ALA A 43 -1.25 -4.74 1.18
N ARG A 44 -0.38 -5.49 1.83
CA ARG A 44 -0.36 -5.56 3.29
C ARG A 44 0.75 -4.65 3.79
N VAL A 45 0.40 -3.71 4.65
CA VAL A 45 1.33 -2.71 5.14
C VAL A 45 1.36 -2.76 6.67
N VAL A 46 2.57 -2.82 7.21
CA VAL A 46 2.79 -2.65 8.64
C VAL A 46 3.38 -1.25 8.82
N TYR A 47 2.73 -0.43 9.59
CA TYR A 47 3.11 0.98 9.73
C TYR A 47 2.88 1.48 11.16
N ASP A 48 3.56 2.57 11.48
CA ASP A 48 3.39 3.25 12.76
C ASP A 48 2.35 4.36 12.57
N ASP A 49 1.20 4.23 13.21
CA ASP A 49 0.09 5.15 13.05
C ASP A 49 0.34 6.52 13.67
N GLU A 50 1.43 6.69 14.40
CA GLU A 50 1.83 7.98 14.92
C GLU A 50 2.58 8.81 13.89
N HIS A 51 3.15 8.16 12.87
CA HIS A 51 3.93 8.82 11.82
C HIS A 51 3.24 8.88 10.48
N VAL A 52 2.39 7.92 10.18
CA VAL A 52 1.69 7.86 8.91
C VAL A 52 0.26 7.37 9.15
N ARG A 53 -0.65 7.84 8.33
CA ARG A 53 -2.06 7.45 8.44
C ARG A 53 -2.45 6.55 7.27
N LEU A 54 -3.53 5.83 7.47
CA LEU A 54 -4.08 4.99 6.41
C LEU A 54 -4.39 5.82 5.15
N ASP A 55 -4.89 7.03 5.33
CA ASP A 55 -5.18 7.92 4.20
C ASP A 55 -3.93 8.25 3.39
N ASP A 56 -2.78 8.38 4.06
CA ASP A 56 -1.51 8.64 3.39
C ASP A 56 -1.12 7.44 2.51
N LEU A 57 -1.36 6.24 3.01
CA LEU A 57 -1.07 5.02 2.27
C LEU A 57 -1.97 4.91 1.04
N LYS A 58 -3.25 5.20 1.21
CA LYS A 58 -4.21 5.17 0.10
C LYS A 58 -3.85 6.22 -0.95
N SER A 59 -3.48 7.41 -0.51
CA SER A 59 -3.08 8.49 -1.43
C SER A 59 -1.86 8.09 -2.23
N ALA A 60 -0.89 7.43 -1.61
CA ALA A 60 0.31 6.97 -2.31
C ALA A 60 -0.05 6.00 -3.43
N ILE A 61 -0.99 5.10 -3.18
CA ILE A 61 -1.45 4.14 -4.18
C ILE A 61 -2.17 4.88 -5.32
N LEU A 62 -3.05 5.81 -4.98
CA LEU A 62 -3.78 6.58 -5.98
C LEU A 62 -2.86 7.43 -6.85
N GLU A 63 -1.82 7.99 -6.27
CA GLU A 63 -0.85 8.79 -7.01
C GLU A 63 -0.07 7.98 -8.04
N GLU A 64 0.07 6.68 -7.81
CA GLU A 64 0.71 5.79 -8.77
C GLU A 64 -0.24 5.39 -9.91
N GLY A 65 -1.48 5.84 -9.86
CA GLY A 65 -2.45 5.56 -10.92
C GLY A 65 -3.31 4.34 -10.69
N TYR A 66 -3.28 3.78 -9.49
CA TYR A 66 -4.08 2.61 -9.14
C TYR A 66 -5.29 3.01 -8.32
N GLN A 67 -6.20 2.07 -8.15
CA GLN A 67 -7.44 2.30 -7.39
C GLN A 67 -7.41 1.50 -6.09
N VAL A 68 -7.97 2.08 -5.05
CA VAL A 68 -8.15 1.39 -3.78
C VAL A 68 -9.56 0.86 -3.73
N THR A 69 -9.73 -0.45 -3.55
CA THR A 69 -11.04 -1.10 -3.57
C THR A 69 -11.57 -1.43 -2.19
N ALA A 70 -10.68 -1.74 -1.27
CA ALA A 70 -11.09 -2.13 0.08
C ALA A 70 -9.93 -1.96 1.05
N GLU A 71 -10.24 -1.97 2.33
CA GLU A 71 -9.23 -1.93 3.38
C GLU A 71 -9.72 -2.71 4.59
N SER A 72 -8.79 -3.36 5.26
CA SER A 72 -9.15 -4.11 6.47
C SER A 72 -7.95 -4.33 7.40
#